data_804f90e101c2e789baaceda262b85232
#
_entry.id   804f90e101c2e789baaceda262b85232
#
_cell.length_a   1.000
_cell.length_b   1.000
_cell.length_c   1.000
_cell.angle_alpha   90.00
_cell.angle_beta   90.00
_cell.angle_gamma   90.00
#
_symmetry.space_group_name_H-M   'P 1'
#
loop_
_entity.id
_entity.type
_entity.pdbx_description
1 polymer ?
#
loop_
_entity_poly.entity_id
_entity_poly.type
_entity_poly.pdbx_seq_one_letter_code
_entity_poly.pdbx_strand_id
1 'polypeptide(L)'
;LINSINSNSDLKIYPGSGFLAAKSLRADDKLHFLELHPTEFLNLKKNFKNDPRVIIENKDSYKKLIQLLPPKEKRAVILIDPSYELKDEYEKVSKMLSDCYKKFPLGVYVIWYPVLNNKKSESFCSDILKENYKNLSHIEMITDNSNNGMQGSGLFIINCPWSIEKDIKKSLEIIFNHLKKSNDLSKLLFKNNIN
;
A
#
# COMPACT_ATOMS: atom_id res chain seq x y z
N LEU A 1 19.68 0.37 0.22
CA LEU A 1 18.99 -0.41 1.25
C LEU A 1 19.10 -1.91 0.98
N ILE A 2 18.68 -2.41 -0.21
CA ILE A 2 18.79 -3.84 -0.56
C ILE A 2 20.24 -4.32 -0.43
N ASN A 3 21.21 -3.58 -0.96
CA ASN A 3 22.63 -3.90 -0.86
C ASN A 3 23.17 -3.82 0.58
N SER A 4 22.55 -3.06 1.47
CA SER A 4 22.99 -2.99 2.87
C SER A 4 22.51 -4.15 3.74
N ILE A 5 21.51 -4.91 3.28
CA ILE A 5 20.98 -6.10 3.98
C ILE A 5 21.41 -7.43 3.34
N ASN A 6 21.98 -7.36 2.13
CA ASN A 6 22.52 -8.50 1.41
C ASN A 6 24.04 -8.29 1.24
N SER A 7 24.84 -9.00 2.02
CA SER A 7 26.29 -9.07 1.84
C SER A 7 26.59 -9.97 0.64
N ASN A 8 27.30 -9.44 -0.35
CA ASN A 8 27.61 -10.07 -1.64
C ASN A 8 26.40 -10.09 -2.61
N SER A 9 26.65 -10.01 -3.89
CA SER A 9 25.72 -9.87 -5.02
C SER A 9 24.48 -10.79 -5.07
N ASP A 10 24.32 -11.68 -4.09
CA ASP A 10 23.18 -12.60 -4.02
C ASP A 10 22.02 -12.00 -3.22
N LEU A 11 20.88 -11.83 -3.87
CA LEU A 11 19.64 -11.39 -3.23
C LEU A 11 19.06 -12.51 -2.36
N LYS A 12 19.48 -12.59 -1.07
CA LYS A 12 18.97 -13.58 -0.11
C LYS A 12 17.80 -13.07 0.73
N ILE A 13 17.77 -11.75 0.96
CA ILE A 13 16.74 -11.09 1.77
C ILE A 13 16.12 -9.97 0.96
N TYR A 14 14.81 -10.01 0.79
CA TYR A 14 14.04 -8.91 0.22
C TYR A 14 13.22 -8.24 1.33
N PRO A 15 13.37 -6.92 1.53
CA PRO A 15 12.65 -6.23 2.59
C PRO A 15 11.17 -6.07 2.21
N GLY A 16 10.28 -6.46 3.11
CA GLY A 16 8.86 -6.15 3.01
C GLY A 16 8.57 -4.67 3.32
N SER A 17 7.34 -4.23 3.04
CA SER A 17 6.87 -2.86 3.25
C SER A 17 7.09 -2.36 4.69
N GLY A 18 6.88 -3.22 5.69
CA GLY A 18 7.11 -2.89 7.09
C GLY A 18 8.56 -2.54 7.41
N PHE A 19 9.52 -3.28 6.84
CA PHE A 19 10.94 -2.98 7.03
C PHE A 19 11.34 -1.68 6.34
N LEU A 20 10.82 -1.43 5.12
CA LEU A 20 11.05 -0.19 4.39
C LEU A 20 10.50 1.02 5.16
N ALA A 21 9.29 0.90 5.71
CA ALA A 21 8.70 1.92 6.56
C ALA A 21 9.56 2.21 7.80
N ALA A 22 9.94 1.17 8.56
CA ALA A 22 10.78 1.33 9.76
C ALA A 22 12.12 2.02 9.48
N LYS A 23 12.75 1.72 8.34
CA LYS A 23 14.01 2.37 7.91
C LYS A 23 13.85 3.82 7.48
N SER A 24 12.64 4.22 7.11
CA SER A 24 12.32 5.61 6.70
C SER A 24 11.89 6.49 7.87
N LEU A 25 11.59 5.91 9.04
CA LEU A 25 11.14 6.65 10.22
C LEU A 25 12.27 7.44 10.89
N ARG A 26 11.91 8.59 11.43
CA ARG A 26 12.74 9.38 12.34
C ARG A 26 12.74 8.74 13.74
N ALA A 27 13.59 9.24 14.63
CA ALA A 27 13.69 8.73 15.99
C ALA A 27 12.36 8.84 16.77
N ASP A 28 11.60 9.91 16.57
CA ASP A 28 10.35 10.18 17.30
C ASP A 28 9.08 9.66 16.61
N ASP A 29 9.20 9.18 15.37
CA ASP A 29 8.06 8.62 14.64
C ASP A 29 7.63 7.28 15.27
N LYS A 30 6.36 6.91 15.08
CA LYS A 30 5.81 5.62 15.50
C LYS A 30 5.32 4.82 14.31
N LEU A 31 5.46 3.51 14.38
CA LEU A 31 5.00 2.56 13.38
C LEU A 31 4.05 1.56 14.04
N HIS A 32 2.82 1.49 13.55
CA HIS A 32 1.82 0.54 14.00
C HIS A 32 1.60 -0.53 12.95
N PHE A 33 1.72 -1.79 13.34
CA PHE A 33 1.30 -2.94 12.55
C PHE A 33 0.02 -3.54 13.12
N LEU A 34 -0.93 -3.77 12.25
CA LEU A 34 -2.15 -4.53 12.52
C LEU A 34 -2.09 -5.81 11.69
N GLU A 35 -1.82 -6.93 12.33
CA GLU A 35 -1.66 -8.23 11.67
C GLU A 35 -2.57 -9.25 12.35
N LEU A 36 -3.48 -9.84 11.56
CA LEU A 36 -4.45 -10.79 12.07
C LEU A 36 -3.91 -12.22 12.06
N HIS A 37 -3.06 -12.56 11.07
CA HIS A 37 -2.53 -13.91 10.92
C HIS A 37 -1.52 -14.22 12.04
N PRO A 38 -1.72 -15.26 12.85
CA PRO A 38 -0.90 -15.50 14.05
C PRO A 38 0.60 -15.68 13.75
N THR A 39 0.92 -16.39 12.67
CA THR A 39 2.33 -16.65 12.30
C THR A 39 3.02 -15.37 11.87
N GLU A 40 2.35 -14.54 11.03
CA GLU A 40 2.93 -13.28 10.55
C GLU A 40 3.06 -12.26 11.69
N PHE A 41 2.10 -12.23 12.61
CA PHE A 41 2.21 -11.44 13.82
C PHE A 41 3.46 -11.82 14.64
N LEU A 42 3.76 -13.12 14.82
CA LEU A 42 4.95 -13.57 15.53
C LEU A 42 6.23 -13.24 14.76
N ASN A 43 6.22 -13.34 13.44
CA ASN A 43 7.32 -12.94 12.57
C ASN A 43 7.62 -11.44 12.69
N LEU A 44 6.60 -10.59 12.66
CA LEU A 44 6.74 -9.15 12.88
C LEU A 44 7.33 -8.86 14.26
N LYS A 45 6.82 -9.48 15.32
CA LYS A 45 7.37 -9.33 16.68
C LYS A 45 8.84 -9.71 16.77
N LYS A 46 9.24 -10.80 16.12
CA LYS A 46 10.64 -11.23 16.08
C LYS A 46 11.52 -10.22 15.34
N ASN A 47 11.05 -9.73 14.19
CA ASN A 47 11.83 -8.84 13.33
C ASN A 47 12.01 -7.43 13.93
N PHE A 48 11.05 -6.96 14.69
CA PHE A 48 11.05 -5.60 15.27
C PHE A 48 11.22 -5.56 16.79
N LYS A 49 11.63 -6.66 17.41
CA LYS A 49 11.72 -6.80 18.89
C LYS A 49 12.56 -5.71 19.58
N ASN A 50 13.53 -5.14 18.88
CA ASN A 50 14.48 -4.17 19.43
C ASN A 50 14.18 -2.71 18.95
N ASP A 51 13.10 -2.47 18.22
CA ASP A 51 12.76 -1.13 17.77
C ASP A 51 11.63 -0.54 18.64
N PRO A 52 11.93 0.40 19.57
CA PRO A 52 10.95 0.95 20.49
C PRO A 52 9.89 1.84 19.81
N ARG A 53 10.09 2.16 18.53
CA ARG A 53 9.13 2.95 17.74
C ARG A 53 7.99 2.09 17.21
N VAL A 54 8.16 0.76 17.22
CA VAL A 54 7.25 -0.19 16.57
C VAL A 54 6.26 -0.78 17.57
N ILE A 55 4.98 -0.67 17.24
CA ILE A 55 3.86 -1.24 17.97
C ILE A 55 3.19 -2.27 17.07
N ILE A 56 3.01 -3.49 17.56
CA ILE A 56 2.44 -4.58 16.79
C ILE A 56 1.26 -5.16 17.56
N GLU A 57 0.08 -5.16 16.94
CA GLU A 57 -1.14 -5.69 17.52
C GLU A 57 -1.69 -6.84 16.65
N ASN A 58 -2.00 -7.98 17.30
CA ASN A 58 -2.76 -9.06 16.64
C ASN A 58 -4.23 -8.73 16.66
N LYS A 59 -4.66 -7.88 15.73
CA LYS A 59 -6.01 -7.33 15.63
C LYS A 59 -6.46 -7.24 14.18
N ASP A 60 -7.77 -7.38 14.00
CA ASP A 60 -8.43 -7.11 12.74
C ASP A 60 -8.29 -5.63 12.36
N SER A 61 -7.55 -5.36 11.27
CA SER A 61 -7.27 -4.00 10.79
C SER A 61 -8.54 -3.28 10.36
N TYR A 62 -9.54 -3.98 9.82
CA TYR A 62 -10.82 -3.40 9.40
C TYR A 62 -11.61 -2.75 10.56
N LYS A 63 -11.39 -3.23 11.79
CA LYS A 63 -12.02 -2.71 12.99
C LYS A 63 -11.10 -1.80 13.80
N LYS A 64 -9.80 -2.12 13.80
CA LYS A 64 -8.85 -1.45 14.69
C LYS A 64 -8.33 -0.15 14.14
N LEU A 65 -8.11 -0.03 12.82
CA LEU A 65 -7.51 1.17 12.22
C LEU A 65 -8.26 2.45 12.59
N ILE A 66 -9.59 2.46 12.49
CA ILE A 66 -10.40 3.63 12.80
C ILE A 66 -10.24 4.09 14.28
N GLN A 67 -9.91 3.17 15.21
CA GLN A 67 -9.69 3.50 16.61
C GLN A 67 -8.36 4.22 16.83
N LEU A 68 -7.38 4.02 15.95
CA LEU A 68 -6.06 4.67 16.02
C LEU A 68 -6.06 6.06 15.38
N LEU A 69 -7.14 6.46 14.70
CA LEU A 69 -7.25 7.73 14.01
C LEU A 69 -8.14 8.73 14.79
N PRO A 70 -7.85 10.04 14.75
CA PRO A 70 -6.56 10.61 14.32
C PRO A 70 -5.46 10.31 15.34
N PRO A 71 -4.20 10.19 14.91
CA PRO A 71 -3.08 10.05 15.84
C PRO A 71 -2.83 11.37 16.60
N LYS A 72 -2.11 11.28 17.71
CA LYS A 72 -1.75 12.47 18.53
C LYS A 72 -0.98 13.52 17.73
N GLU A 73 -0.11 13.07 16.84
CA GLU A 73 0.74 13.87 15.97
C GLU A 73 -0.05 14.58 14.86
N LYS A 74 -1.34 14.25 14.69
CA LYS A 74 -2.24 14.77 13.65
C LYS A 74 -1.67 14.64 12.22
N ARG A 75 -0.73 13.73 12.03
CA ARG A 75 -0.10 13.35 10.75
C ARG A 75 0.15 11.87 10.74
N ALA A 76 -0.21 11.19 9.65
CA ALA A 76 0.07 9.78 9.44
C ALA A 76 0.12 9.45 7.95
N VAL A 77 0.90 8.43 7.63
CA VAL A 77 0.80 7.65 6.39
C VAL A 77 0.17 6.32 6.77
N ILE A 78 -0.91 5.96 6.11
CA ILE A 78 -1.65 4.72 6.34
C ILE A 78 -1.51 3.85 5.09
N LEU A 79 -0.76 2.74 5.21
CA LEU A 79 -0.66 1.73 4.16
C LEU A 79 -1.74 0.67 4.39
N ILE A 80 -2.55 0.42 3.38
CA ILE A 80 -3.61 -0.60 3.36
C ILE A 80 -3.23 -1.61 2.28
N ASP A 81 -2.84 -2.80 2.72
CA ASP A 81 -2.29 -3.88 1.88
C ASP A 81 -2.77 -5.25 2.37
N PRO A 82 -4.09 -5.54 2.27
CA PRO A 82 -4.61 -6.86 2.62
C PRO A 82 -4.27 -7.91 1.55
N SER A 83 -4.50 -9.18 1.87
CA SER A 83 -4.18 -10.29 0.98
C SER A 83 -5.08 -10.40 -0.26
N TYR A 84 -6.30 -9.82 -0.21
CA TYR A 84 -7.34 -9.95 -1.23
C TYR A 84 -7.73 -11.39 -1.57
N GLU A 85 -7.53 -12.32 -0.64
CA GLU A 85 -7.92 -13.74 -0.79
C GLU A 85 -9.43 -13.93 -0.60
N LEU A 86 -10.04 -13.17 0.29
CA LEU A 86 -11.46 -13.25 0.56
C LEU A 86 -12.26 -12.42 -0.46
N LYS A 87 -13.39 -12.97 -0.86
CA LYS A 87 -14.25 -12.38 -1.90
C LYS A 87 -14.80 -10.98 -1.56
N ASP A 88 -14.90 -10.64 -0.29
CA ASP A 88 -15.47 -9.40 0.24
C ASP A 88 -14.42 -8.37 0.70
N GLU A 89 -13.12 -8.65 0.49
CA GLU A 89 -12.06 -7.75 0.96
C GLU A 89 -12.07 -6.39 0.26
N TYR A 90 -12.37 -6.34 -1.03
CA TYR A 90 -12.50 -5.07 -1.75
C TYR A 90 -13.58 -4.17 -1.12
N GLU A 91 -14.75 -4.74 -0.79
CA GLU A 91 -15.84 -3.98 -0.15
C GLU A 91 -15.45 -3.56 1.28
N LYS A 92 -14.79 -4.44 2.04
CA LYS A 92 -14.27 -4.13 3.39
C LYS A 92 -13.25 -3.01 3.36
N VAL A 93 -12.32 -3.03 2.39
CA VAL A 93 -11.32 -1.96 2.21
C VAL A 93 -12.00 -0.64 1.88
N SER A 94 -12.93 -0.61 0.91
CA SER A 94 -13.65 0.60 0.53
C SER A 94 -14.40 1.20 1.71
N LYS A 95 -15.12 0.37 2.48
CA LYS A 95 -15.85 0.81 3.66
C LYS A 95 -14.93 1.34 4.75
N MET A 96 -13.89 0.59 5.11
CA MET A 96 -12.90 0.99 6.11
C MET A 96 -12.23 2.32 5.73
N LEU A 97 -11.83 2.45 4.46
CA LEU A 97 -11.21 3.68 3.94
C LEU A 97 -12.13 4.88 4.07
N SER A 98 -13.40 4.75 3.66
CA SER A 98 -14.40 5.82 3.78
C SER A 98 -14.60 6.25 5.24
N ASP A 99 -14.73 5.28 6.16
CA ASP A 99 -14.90 5.56 7.59
C ASP A 99 -13.65 6.22 8.21
N CYS A 100 -12.46 5.74 7.84
CA CYS A 100 -11.19 6.32 8.29
C CYS A 100 -10.97 7.73 7.74
N TYR A 101 -11.27 7.96 6.47
CA TYR A 101 -11.12 9.27 5.84
C TYR A 101 -12.05 10.30 6.43
N LYS A 102 -13.33 9.95 6.69
CA LYS A 102 -14.27 10.84 7.40
C LYS A 102 -13.75 11.28 8.76
N LYS A 103 -13.10 10.36 9.48
CA LYS A 103 -12.55 10.62 10.81
C LYS A 103 -11.22 11.38 10.78
N PHE A 104 -10.39 11.13 9.78
CA PHE A 104 -9.06 11.75 9.64
C PHE A 104 -8.76 12.11 8.17
N PRO A 105 -9.40 13.18 7.62
CA PRO A 105 -9.26 13.56 6.22
C PRO A 105 -7.88 14.13 5.84
N LEU A 106 -7.00 14.39 6.81
CA LEU A 106 -5.63 14.88 6.60
C LEU A 106 -4.58 13.77 6.48
N GLY A 107 -4.95 12.51 6.70
CA GLY A 107 -4.06 11.38 6.56
C GLY A 107 -3.65 11.15 5.11
N VAL A 108 -2.43 10.70 4.87
CA VAL A 108 -2.03 10.15 3.58
C VAL A 108 -2.39 8.68 3.57
N TYR A 109 -3.31 8.28 2.69
CA TYR A 109 -3.71 6.87 2.56
C TYR A 109 -3.11 6.29 1.31
N VAL A 110 -2.40 5.17 1.44
CA VAL A 110 -1.81 4.41 0.34
C VAL A 110 -2.49 3.05 0.32
N ILE A 111 -3.27 2.78 -0.70
CA ILE A 111 -4.05 1.57 -0.84
C ILE A 111 -3.47 0.76 -2.00
N TRP A 112 -2.87 -0.38 -1.70
CA TRP A 112 -2.46 -1.34 -2.71
C TRP A 112 -3.62 -2.28 -3.04
N TYR A 113 -3.71 -2.71 -4.30
CA TYR A 113 -4.63 -3.75 -4.73
C TYR A 113 -4.06 -4.52 -5.92
N PRO A 114 -4.39 -5.83 -6.05
CA PRO A 114 -4.03 -6.60 -7.23
C PRO A 114 -4.93 -6.21 -8.41
N VAL A 115 -4.33 -5.99 -9.57
CA VAL A 115 -5.08 -5.84 -10.82
C VAL A 115 -5.41 -7.23 -11.33
N LEU A 116 -6.69 -7.58 -11.27
CA LEU A 116 -7.22 -8.87 -11.70
C LEU A 116 -8.17 -8.67 -12.88
N ASN A 117 -8.20 -9.63 -13.80
CA ASN A 117 -9.20 -9.63 -14.88
C ASN A 117 -10.57 -10.09 -14.33
N ASN A 118 -11.17 -9.27 -13.48
CA ASN A 118 -12.48 -9.56 -12.92
C ASN A 118 -13.25 -8.29 -12.56
N LYS A 119 -14.59 -8.40 -12.56
CA LYS A 119 -15.51 -7.30 -12.24
C LYS A 119 -15.31 -6.68 -10.85
N LYS A 120 -14.72 -7.42 -9.89
CA LYS A 120 -14.54 -6.92 -8.52
C LYS A 120 -13.43 -5.88 -8.43
N SER A 121 -12.29 -6.15 -9.08
CA SER A 121 -11.20 -5.17 -9.18
C SER A 121 -11.65 -3.90 -9.89
N GLU A 122 -12.42 -4.04 -10.98
CA GLU A 122 -12.99 -2.90 -11.71
C GLU A 122 -14.01 -2.12 -10.86
N SER A 123 -14.91 -2.83 -10.15
CA SER A 123 -15.88 -2.20 -9.25
C SER A 123 -15.18 -1.44 -8.12
N PHE A 124 -14.18 -2.04 -7.48
CA PHE A 124 -13.38 -1.40 -6.45
C PHE A 124 -12.77 -0.09 -6.92
N CYS A 125 -12.13 -0.10 -8.10
CA CYS A 125 -11.56 1.12 -8.69
C CYS A 125 -12.65 2.17 -8.94
N SER A 126 -13.79 1.76 -9.49
CA SER A 126 -14.93 2.65 -9.74
C SER A 126 -15.46 3.25 -8.44
N ASP A 127 -15.55 2.48 -7.37
CA ASP A 127 -16.07 2.95 -6.08
C ASP A 127 -15.12 3.96 -5.43
N ILE A 128 -13.80 3.70 -5.45
CA ILE A 128 -12.82 4.67 -4.95
C ILE A 128 -12.82 5.96 -5.77
N LEU A 129 -12.94 5.86 -7.10
CA LEU A 129 -12.93 7.03 -8.00
C LEU A 129 -14.20 7.88 -7.91
N LYS A 130 -15.32 7.32 -7.45
CA LYS A 130 -16.59 8.06 -7.23
C LYS A 130 -16.60 8.83 -5.91
N GLU A 131 -15.78 8.41 -4.95
CA GLU A 131 -15.66 9.11 -3.67
C GLU A 131 -14.92 10.44 -3.83
N ASN A 132 -15.31 11.44 -3.07
CA ASN A 132 -14.70 12.78 -3.14
C ASN A 132 -13.46 12.88 -2.25
N TYR A 133 -12.47 12.01 -2.51
CA TYR A 133 -11.17 12.06 -1.82
C TYR A 133 -10.31 13.19 -2.39
N LYS A 134 -9.68 13.98 -1.51
CA LYS A 134 -8.82 15.08 -1.95
C LYS A 134 -7.47 14.59 -2.45
N ASN A 135 -6.96 15.22 -3.50
CA ASN A 135 -5.65 14.93 -4.09
C ASN A 135 -5.45 13.41 -4.33
N LEU A 136 -6.45 12.78 -4.94
CA LEU A 136 -6.42 11.37 -5.26
C LEU A 136 -5.51 11.11 -6.45
N SER A 137 -4.54 10.24 -6.28
CA SER A 137 -3.71 9.69 -7.35
C SER A 137 -4.08 8.23 -7.58
N HIS A 138 -4.15 7.82 -8.84
CA HIS A 138 -4.40 6.45 -9.24
C HIS A 138 -3.27 5.96 -10.15
N ILE A 139 -2.66 4.85 -9.77
CA ILE A 139 -1.53 4.22 -10.43
C ILE A 139 -1.89 2.77 -10.71
N GLU A 140 -1.67 2.32 -11.94
CA GLU A 140 -1.74 0.90 -12.29
C GLU A 140 -0.55 0.51 -13.15
N MET A 141 0.07 -0.61 -12.83
CA MET A 141 1.12 -1.22 -13.60
C MET A 141 0.68 -2.64 -13.99
N ILE A 142 0.35 -2.83 -15.24
CA ILE A 142 -0.02 -4.13 -15.83
C ILE A 142 1.20 -4.65 -16.58
N THR A 143 1.73 -5.78 -16.17
CA THR A 143 2.94 -6.40 -16.74
C THR A 143 2.68 -7.74 -17.39
N ASP A 144 1.56 -8.38 -17.04
CA ASP A 144 1.12 -9.63 -17.65
C ASP A 144 -0.38 -9.55 -17.95
N ASN A 145 -0.76 -9.89 -19.14
CA ASN A 145 -2.17 -9.92 -19.56
C ASN A 145 -2.62 -11.35 -19.88
N SER A 146 -1.96 -12.34 -19.27
CA SER A 146 -2.46 -13.72 -19.29
C SER A 146 -3.81 -13.75 -18.54
N ASN A 147 -4.77 -14.49 -19.10
CA ASN A 147 -6.15 -14.54 -18.55
C ASN A 147 -6.25 -15.19 -17.16
N ASN A 148 -5.15 -15.61 -16.55
CA ASN A 148 -5.12 -16.33 -15.28
C ASN A 148 -4.33 -15.55 -14.22
N GLY A 149 -5.01 -15.15 -13.15
CA GLY A 149 -4.37 -14.61 -11.96
C GLY A 149 -4.18 -13.09 -11.97
N MET A 150 -3.14 -12.65 -11.26
CA MET A 150 -2.78 -11.25 -11.09
C MET A 150 -2.07 -10.73 -12.34
N GLN A 151 -2.62 -9.71 -12.96
CA GLN A 151 -2.07 -9.08 -14.17
C GLN A 151 -1.11 -7.94 -13.84
N GLY A 152 -1.24 -7.36 -12.66
CA GLY A 152 -0.45 -6.22 -12.25
C GLY A 152 -0.81 -5.75 -10.85
N SER A 153 -0.28 -4.59 -10.50
CA SER A 153 -0.51 -3.92 -9.21
C SER A 153 -1.12 -2.55 -9.42
N GLY A 154 -2.06 -2.20 -8.55
CA GLY A 154 -2.65 -0.88 -8.47
C GLY A 154 -2.36 -0.22 -7.13
N LEU A 155 -2.28 1.11 -7.16
CA LEU A 155 -2.19 1.96 -5.97
C LEU A 155 -3.17 3.12 -6.09
N PHE A 156 -3.92 3.37 -5.03
CA PHE A 156 -4.54 4.66 -4.78
C PHE A 156 -3.77 5.40 -3.70
N ILE A 157 -3.53 6.69 -3.90
CA ILE A 157 -2.90 7.56 -2.88
C ILE A 157 -3.82 8.76 -2.68
N ILE A 158 -4.37 8.88 -1.47
CA ILE A 158 -5.18 10.03 -1.07
C ILE A 158 -4.29 11.01 -0.32
N ASN A 159 -4.46 12.30 -0.58
CA ASN A 159 -3.59 13.37 -0.09
C ASN A 159 -2.12 13.16 -0.49
N CYS A 160 -1.89 12.70 -1.72
CA CYS A 160 -0.53 12.53 -2.24
C CYS A 160 0.25 13.84 -2.15
N PRO A 161 1.42 13.87 -1.46
CA PRO A 161 2.22 15.06 -1.40
C PRO A 161 2.74 15.43 -2.79
N TRP A 162 2.51 16.67 -3.22
CA TRP A 162 2.94 17.17 -4.52
C TRP A 162 4.46 17.05 -4.74
N SER A 163 5.24 17.12 -3.66
CA SER A 163 6.71 17.09 -3.70
C SER A 163 7.27 15.73 -4.16
N ILE A 164 6.55 14.62 -3.99
CA ILE A 164 7.02 13.26 -4.34
C ILE A 164 6.47 12.76 -5.67
N GLU A 165 5.58 13.49 -6.30
CA GLU A 165 4.87 13.08 -7.51
C GLU A 165 5.80 12.78 -8.69
N LYS A 166 6.78 13.67 -8.92
CA LYS A 166 7.79 13.47 -9.97
C LYS A 166 8.66 12.23 -9.72
N ASP A 167 9.02 12.01 -8.46
CA ASP A 167 9.88 10.87 -8.08
C ASP A 167 9.12 9.56 -8.21
N ILE A 168 7.83 9.53 -7.82
CA ILE A 168 6.96 8.38 -8.03
C ILE A 168 6.88 8.06 -9.52
N LYS A 169 6.55 9.04 -10.35
CA LYS A 169 6.41 8.85 -11.80
C LYS A 169 7.69 8.30 -12.43
N LYS A 170 8.84 8.93 -12.15
CA LYS A 170 10.14 8.48 -12.64
C LYS A 170 10.47 7.06 -12.19
N SER A 171 10.22 6.74 -10.92
CA SER A 171 10.47 5.39 -10.38
C SER A 171 9.59 4.36 -11.04
N LEU A 172 8.30 4.65 -11.25
CA LEU A 172 7.36 3.77 -11.93
C LEU A 172 7.76 3.51 -13.39
N GLU A 173 8.20 4.52 -14.12
CA GLU A 173 8.68 4.39 -15.49
C GLU A 173 9.90 3.46 -15.58
N ILE A 174 10.85 3.59 -14.65
CA ILE A 174 12.03 2.73 -14.57
C ILE A 174 11.60 1.29 -14.27
N ILE A 175 10.78 1.06 -13.25
CA ILE A 175 10.30 -0.27 -12.86
C ILE A 175 9.52 -0.90 -14.01
N PHE A 176 8.59 -0.17 -14.61
CA PHE A 176 7.78 -0.65 -15.71
C PHE A 176 8.63 -1.09 -16.92
N ASN A 177 9.64 -0.29 -17.28
CA ASN A 177 10.53 -0.62 -18.39
C ASN A 177 11.34 -1.90 -18.17
N HIS A 178 11.59 -2.27 -16.91
CA HIS A 178 12.26 -3.53 -16.55
C HIS A 178 11.31 -4.73 -16.48
N LEU A 179 10.06 -4.50 -16.10
CA LEU A 179 9.08 -5.56 -15.85
C LEU A 179 8.15 -5.84 -17.03
N LYS A 180 7.97 -4.86 -17.92
CA LYS A 180 7.09 -5.06 -19.10
C LYS A 180 7.59 -6.20 -19.95
N LYS A 181 6.69 -7.11 -20.30
CA LYS A 181 6.95 -8.14 -21.31
C LYS A 181 6.90 -7.50 -22.69
N SER A 182 7.56 -8.11 -23.69
CA SER A 182 7.66 -7.60 -25.08
C SER A 182 6.33 -7.63 -25.88
N ASN A 183 5.21 -7.91 -25.24
CA ASN A 183 3.88 -7.86 -25.82
C ASN A 183 3.24 -6.49 -25.59
N ASP A 184 2.48 -5.99 -26.55
CA ASP A 184 1.81 -4.68 -26.56
C ASP A 184 0.72 -4.50 -25.47
N LEU A 185 0.59 -5.46 -24.54
CA LEU A 185 -0.45 -5.50 -23.52
C LEU A 185 -0.01 -4.95 -22.17
N SER A 186 1.29 -4.69 -21.98
CA SER A 186 1.80 -4.04 -20.77
C SER A 186 1.40 -2.57 -20.75
N LYS A 187 0.91 -2.08 -19.58
CA LYS A 187 0.40 -0.72 -19.45
C LYS A 187 0.81 -0.11 -18.13
N LEU A 188 1.24 1.15 -18.17
CA LEU A 188 1.44 2.00 -17.00
C LEU A 188 0.44 3.15 -17.04
N LEU A 189 -0.41 3.24 -16.03
CA LEU A 189 -1.32 4.35 -15.78
C LEU A 189 -0.81 5.15 -14.59
N PHE A 190 -0.77 6.47 -14.75
CA PHE A 190 -0.53 7.40 -13.65
C PHE A 190 -1.43 8.63 -13.83
N LYS A 191 -2.42 8.78 -12.97
CA LYS A 191 -3.34 9.92 -12.94
C LYS A 191 -3.27 10.58 -11.56
N ASN A 192 -3.16 11.89 -11.54
CA ASN A 192 -3.14 12.70 -10.32
C ASN A 192 -4.30 13.69 -10.27
N ASN A 193 -4.59 14.15 -9.06
CA ASN A 193 -5.58 15.18 -8.79
C ASN A 193 -6.90 14.87 -9.49
N ILE A 194 -7.37 13.63 -9.31
CA ILE A 194 -8.56 13.11 -9.98
C ILE A 194 -9.82 13.83 -9.46
N ASN A 195 -9.76 14.43 -8.25
CA ASN A 195 -10.85 15.19 -7.61
C ASN A 195 -10.31 16.49 -6.99
#